data_f3d6bc16e3f3d016ddee8c26e88f9379
#
_entry.id   f3d6bc16e3f3d016ddee8c26e88f9379
#
_cell.length_a   1.000
_cell.length_b   1.000
_cell.length_c   1.000
_cell.angle_alpha   90.00
_cell.angle_beta   90.00
_cell.angle_gamma   90.00
#
_symmetry.space_group_name_H-M   'P 1'
#
loop_
_entity.id
_entity.type
_entity.pdbx_description
1 polymer ?
#
loop_
_entity_poly.entity_id
_entity_poly.type
_entity_poly.pdbx_seq_one_letter_code
_entity_poly.pdbx_strand_id
1 'polypeptide(L)'
;TLHKLLFKSIPQPDGSYMRIPVEEIPYKIVVVDECSMVPKDLLQKLIQYNIHIICLGDPGQLPPINKNEDNHLLDHPHIFLDEIMRQEAESEIINLTMDIRAGKPLTRYQGKEVQVLNKDELTTGMLLWADQIICAKNETRIALNNQMRDLLGRSGGPQDGDKVICLKNNWDIYSVNDNPLVNGTIGYLKDSFSTYINLPRQITSDGQPKKLDILTANFISDTEEDYGILNMDKQLITTGVPGLDWKTSYKMGRNWRFQDKIPDQFTYGYAITCHKSQGSEWDNVLVIEEGFPFEKEEHKQWLYTAATRAAKKLVIIRKD
;
A
#
# COMPACT_ATOMS: atom_id res chain seq x y z
N THR A 1 -14.07 4.52 -1.85
CA THR A 1 -13.88 3.13 -1.41
C THR A 1 -15.20 2.51 -1.00
N LEU A 2 -15.34 1.18 -1.05
CA LEU A 2 -16.54 0.46 -0.62
C LEU A 2 -16.92 0.76 0.84
N HIS A 3 -15.94 0.90 1.73
CA HIS A 3 -16.23 1.27 3.11
C HIS A 3 -16.93 2.63 3.24
N LYS A 4 -16.50 3.64 2.47
CA LYS A 4 -17.14 4.97 2.49
C LYS A 4 -18.54 4.93 1.86
N LEU A 5 -18.73 4.05 0.86
CA LEU A 5 -20.02 3.87 0.21
C LEU A 5 -21.04 3.18 1.14
N LEU A 6 -20.60 2.17 1.89
CA LEU A 6 -21.45 1.29 2.69
C LEU A 6 -21.69 1.74 4.12
N PHE A 7 -20.83 2.63 4.67
CA PHE A 7 -20.89 2.99 6.07
C PHE A 7 -20.79 4.50 6.29
N LYS A 8 -21.60 4.98 7.23
CA LYS A 8 -21.42 6.29 7.88
C LYS A 8 -20.64 6.09 9.17
N SER A 9 -19.64 6.94 9.40
CA SER A 9 -18.92 6.98 10.67
C SER A 9 -19.65 7.95 11.60
N ILE A 10 -20.20 7.44 12.68
CA ILE A 10 -20.91 8.26 13.68
C ILE A 10 -20.00 8.39 14.91
N PRO A 11 -19.62 9.62 15.29
CA PRO A 11 -18.86 9.82 16.51
C PRO A 11 -19.66 9.36 17.73
N GLN A 12 -19.05 8.57 18.60
CA GLN A 12 -19.65 8.13 19.84
C GLN A 12 -19.29 9.10 20.99
N PRO A 13 -20.11 9.16 22.05
CA PRO A 13 -19.80 9.98 23.22
C PRO A 13 -18.43 9.66 23.84
N ASP A 14 -17.94 8.48 23.58
CA ASP A 14 -16.64 7.98 24.02
C ASP A 14 -15.48 8.35 23.09
N GLY A 15 -15.73 9.14 22.02
CA GLY A 15 -14.74 9.56 21.02
C GLY A 15 -14.36 8.49 20.02
N SER A 16 -14.96 7.30 20.10
CA SER A 16 -14.84 6.29 19.05
C SER A 16 -15.77 6.61 17.88
N TYR A 17 -15.51 6.00 16.74
CA TYR A 17 -16.43 6.05 15.60
C TYR A 17 -17.12 4.70 15.45
N MET A 18 -18.45 4.70 15.53
CA MET A 18 -19.24 3.55 15.15
C MET A 18 -19.53 3.60 13.66
N ARG A 19 -19.24 2.51 12.94
CA ARG A 19 -19.63 2.37 11.54
C ARG A 19 -21.03 1.81 11.45
N ILE A 20 -21.96 2.63 10.99
CA ILE A 20 -23.33 2.22 10.76
C ILE A 20 -23.53 2.07 9.25
N PRO A 21 -24.13 0.96 8.76
CA PRO A 21 -24.49 0.84 7.36
C PRO A 21 -25.36 2.03 6.93
N VAL A 22 -25.14 2.53 5.72
CA VAL A 22 -26.04 3.53 5.15
C VAL A 22 -27.42 2.92 4.91
N GLU A 23 -28.46 3.71 4.97
CA GLU A 23 -29.84 3.21 4.73
C GLU A 23 -30.05 2.88 3.25
N GLU A 24 -29.49 3.70 2.36
CA GLU A 24 -29.56 3.52 0.92
C GLU A 24 -28.26 3.98 0.22
N ILE A 25 -28.02 3.42 -0.95
CA ILE A 25 -26.94 3.86 -1.84
C ILE A 25 -27.59 4.70 -2.95
N PRO A 26 -27.20 5.98 -3.13
CA PRO A 26 -27.86 6.91 -4.07
C PRO A 26 -27.51 6.65 -5.53
N TYR A 27 -26.99 5.46 -5.85
CA TYR A 27 -26.56 5.06 -7.17
C TYR A 27 -27.29 3.82 -7.66
N LYS A 28 -27.66 3.79 -8.94
CA LYS A 28 -28.30 2.63 -9.55
C LYS A 28 -27.31 1.55 -9.96
N ILE A 29 -26.08 1.94 -10.22
CA ILE A 29 -25.00 1.05 -10.65
C ILE A 29 -23.75 1.41 -9.83
N VAL A 30 -23.08 0.39 -9.31
CA VAL A 30 -21.77 0.49 -8.64
C VAL A 30 -20.76 -0.36 -9.40
N VAL A 31 -19.68 0.26 -9.83
CA VAL A 31 -18.53 -0.45 -10.42
C VAL A 31 -17.50 -0.66 -9.31
N VAL A 32 -17.13 -1.92 -9.10
CA VAL A 32 -16.13 -2.34 -8.14
C VAL A 32 -14.91 -2.78 -8.91
N ASP A 33 -13.92 -1.91 -8.96
CA ASP A 33 -12.62 -2.22 -9.56
C ASP A 33 -11.70 -2.92 -8.56
N GLU A 34 -10.73 -3.69 -9.05
CA GLU A 34 -9.83 -4.55 -8.23
C GLU A 34 -10.61 -5.45 -7.26
N CYS A 35 -11.70 -6.07 -7.76
CA CYS A 35 -12.63 -6.82 -6.91
C CYS A 35 -12.02 -8.09 -6.30
N SER A 36 -10.89 -8.57 -6.80
CA SER A 36 -10.11 -9.68 -6.22
C SER A 36 -9.73 -9.43 -4.75
N MET A 37 -9.51 -8.16 -4.38
CA MET A 37 -9.11 -7.77 -3.04
C MET A 37 -10.27 -7.45 -2.09
N VAL A 38 -11.52 -7.46 -2.56
CA VAL A 38 -12.68 -7.09 -1.74
C VAL A 38 -13.02 -8.23 -0.79
N PRO A 39 -13.01 -7.99 0.55
CA PRO A 39 -13.43 -9.01 1.50
C PRO A 39 -14.87 -9.49 1.27
N LYS A 40 -15.08 -10.79 1.42
CA LYS A 40 -16.39 -11.45 1.20
C LYS A 40 -17.53 -10.79 1.97
N ASP A 41 -17.30 -10.44 3.22
CA ASP A 41 -18.33 -9.82 4.08
C ASP A 41 -18.70 -8.41 3.59
N LEU A 42 -17.76 -7.67 3.05
CA LEU A 42 -18.00 -6.33 2.49
C LEU A 42 -18.77 -6.41 1.19
N LEU A 43 -18.47 -7.39 0.35
CA LEU A 43 -19.22 -7.67 -0.87
C LEU A 43 -20.66 -8.10 -0.56
N GLN A 44 -20.85 -8.99 0.42
CA GLN A 44 -22.19 -9.42 0.84
C GLN A 44 -23.05 -8.25 1.34
N LYS A 45 -22.45 -7.29 2.03
CA LYS A 45 -23.16 -6.07 2.45
C LYS A 45 -23.54 -5.20 1.25
N LEU A 46 -22.68 -5.08 0.24
CA LEU A 46 -23.02 -4.34 -0.98
C LEU A 46 -24.21 -4.98 -1.73
N ILE A 47 -24.22 -6.31 -1.84
CA ILE A 47 -25.30 -7.06 -2.50
C ILE A 47 -26.65 -6.83 -1.83
N GLN A 48 -26.70 -6.62 -0.52
CA GLN A 48 -27.95 -6.40 0.23
C GLN A 48 -28.72 -5.14 -0.19
N TYR A 49 -28.04 -4.17 -0.84
CA TYR A 49 -28.70 -2.95 -1.31
C TYR A 49 -29.48 -3.12 -2.61
N ASN A 50 -29.49 -4.32 -3.21
CA ASN A 50 -30.26 -4.65 -4.42
C ASN A 50 -30.05 -3.65 -5.58
N ILE A 51 -28.82 -3.23 -5.80
CA ILE A 51 -28.40 -2.36 -6.91
C ILE A 51 -27.63 -3.17 -7.95
N HIS A 52 -27.47 -2.64 -9.15
CA HIS A 52 -26.60 -3.28 -10.15
C HIS A 52 -25.14 -3.12 -9.77
N ILE A 53 -24.40 -4.24 -9.77
CA ILE A 53 -22.99 -4.27 -9.42
C ILE A 53 -22.22 -4.83 -10.61
N ILE A 54 -21.19 -4.11 -11.05
CA ILE A 54 -20.21 -4.55 -12.03
C ILE A 54 -18.89 -4.73 -11.30
N CYS A 55 -18.37 -5.95 -11.25
CA CYS A 55 -17.10 -6.26 -10.63
C CYS A 55 -16.04 -6.44 -11.72
N LEU A 56 -14.95 -5.68 -11.62
CA LEU A 56 -13.78 -5.77 -12.49
C LEU A 56 -12.60 -6.27 -11.67
N GLY A 57 -11.80 -7.16 -12.21
CA GLY A 57 -10.63 -7.68 -11.54
C GLY A 57 -9.88 -8.71 -12.35
N ASP A 58 -8.71 -9.07 -11.89
CA ASP A 58 -7.84 -10.05 -12.51
C ASP A 58 -7.66 -11.26 -11.58
N PRO A 59 -8.13 -12.46 -11.97
CA PRO A 59 -8.00 -13.68 -11.17
C PRO A 59 -6.55 -14.13 -10.99
N GLY A 60 -5.62 -13.62 -11.79
CA GLY A 60 -4.19 -13.89 -11.67
C GLY A 60 -3.53 -13.08 -10.55
N GLN A 61 -4.14 -12.01 -10.07
CA GLN A 61 -3.61 -11.17 -9.00
C GLN A 61 -3.86 -11.76 -7.60
N LEU A 62 -3.18 -11.18 -6.60
CA LEU A 62 -3.30 -11.62 -5.20
C LEU A 62 -4.74 -11.42 -4.68
N PRO A 63 -5.30 -12.42 -3.98
CA PRO A 63 -6.54 -12.29 -3.24
C PRO A 63 -6.34 -11.47 -1.95
N PRO A 64 -7.41 -11.24 -1.14
CA PRO A 64 -7.30 -10.65 0.19
C PRO A 64 -6.27 -11.39 1.06
N ILE A 65 -5.57 -10.66 1.93
CA ILE A 65 -4.54 -11.23 2.82
C ILE A 65 -5.10 -12.39 3.68
N ASN A 66 -6.34 -12.27 4.12
CA ASN A 66 -7.01 -13.33 4.87
C ASN A 66 -7.80 -14.23 3.89
N LYS A 67 -7.34 -15.46 3.70
CA LYS A 67 -7.98 -16.45 2.80
C LYS A 67 -9.45 -16.69 3.11
N ASN A 68 -9.85 -16.59 4.37
CA ASN A 68 -11.27 -16.75 4.76
C ASN A 68 -12.16 -15.59 4.25
N GLU A 69 -11.54 -14.52 3.77
CA GLU A 69 -12.22 -13.35 3.22
C GLU A 69 -12.28 -13.35 1.68
N ASP A 70 -11.76 -14.40 1.02
CA ASP A 70 -11.86 -14.55 -0.43
C ASP A 70 -13.33 -14.59 -0.86
N ASN A 71 -13.64 -13.75 -1.83
CA ASN A 71 -15.00 -13.58 -2.32
C ASN A 71 -15.35 -14.53 -3.48
N HIS A 72 -14.38 -15.20 -4.08
CA HIS A 72 -14.53 -16.16 -5.19
C HIS A 72 -15.25 -15.60 -6.43
N LEU A 73 -15.37 -14.29 -6.57
CA LEU A 73 -16.08 -13.65 -7.70
C LEU A 73 -15.44 -13.94 -9.06
N LEU A 74 -14.13 -14.07 -9.07
CA LEU A 74 -13.36 -14.25 -10.30
C LEU A 74 -13.15 -15.71 -10.68
N ASP A 75 -13.64 -16.66 -9.89
CA ASP A 75 -13.56 -18.09 -10.22
C ASP A 75 -14.42 -18.44 -11.44
N HIS A 76 -15.55 -17.72 -11.61
CA HIS A 76 -16.50 -17.92 -12.71
C HIS A 76 -16.97 -16.56 -13.28
N PRO A 77 -16.11 -15.80 -13.99
CA PRO A 77 -16.46 -14.49 -14.50
C PRO A 77 -17.52 -14.62 -15.63
N HIS A 78 -18.45 -13.65 -15.70
CA HIS A 78 -19.43 -13.59 -16.77
C HIS A 78 -18.80 -13.26 -18.13
N ILE A 79 -17.75 -12.43 -18.11
CA ILE A 79 -16.98 -12.02 -19.27
C ILE A 79 -15.51 -12.15 -18.89
N PHE A 80 -14.73 -12.78 -19.75
CA PHE A 80 -13.30 -12.90 -19.60
C PHE A 80 -12.62 -12.23 -20.82
N LEU A 81 -11.75 -11.25 -20.56
CA LEU A 81 -10.98 -10.56 -21.57
C LEU A 81 -9.59 -11.22 -21.65
N ASP A 82 -9.36 -12.04 -22.63
CA ASP A 82 -8.12 -12.82 -22.82
C ASP A 82 -7.31 -12.38 -24.05
N GLU A 83 -7.85 -11.48 -24.86
CA GLU A 83 -7.19 -10.99 -26.05
C GLU A 83 -6.21 -9.86 -25.73
N ILE A 84 -4.92 -10.11 -25.98
CA ILE A 84 -3.88 -9.08 -25.85
C ILE A 84 -3.92 -8.21 -27.12
N MET A 85 -4.06 -6.91 -26.96
CA MET A 85 -4.06 -5.97 -28.06
C MET A 85 -2.72 -6.03 -28.81
N ARG A 86 -2.75 -5.93 -30.15
CA ARG A 86 -1.55 -6.12 -30.99
C ARG A 86 -0.37 -5.23 -30.61
N GLN A 87 -0.62 -4.02 -30.16
CA GLN A 87 0.43 -3.07 -29.72
C GLN A 87 1.15 -3.52 -28.44
N GLU A 88 0.47 -4.30 -27.61
CA GLU A 88 1.00 -4.82 -26.33
C GLU A 88 1.59 -6.22 -26.48
N ALA A 89 1.25 -6.95 -27.56
CA ALA A 89 1.74 -8.30 -27.80
C ALA A 89 3.26 -8.38 -28.02
N GLU A 90 3.93 -7.27 -28.34
CA GLU A 90 5.39 -7.19 -28.48
C GLU A 90 6.10 -6.88 -27.15
N SER A 91 5.38 -6.48 -26.10
CA SER A 91 5.97 -6.17 -24.78
C SER A 91 6.53 -7.42 -24.12
N GLU A 92 7.81 -7.36 -23.77
CA GLU A 92 8.49 -8.41 -23.00
C GLU A 92 7.86 -8.59 -21.62
N ILE A 93 7.36 -7.50 -21.01
CA ILE A 93 6.71 -7.51 -19.68
C ILE A 93 5.42 -8.33 -19.77
N ILE A 94 4.57 -8.06 -20.76
CA ILE A 94 3.31 -8.78 -20.94
C ILE A 94 3.58 -10.26 -21.23
N ASN A 95 4.53 -10.57 -22.08
CA ASN A 95 4.90 -11.95 -22.39
C ASN A 95 5.38 -12.70 -21.13
N LEU A 96 6.24 -12.05 -20.31
CA LEU A 96 6.70 -12.64 -19.06
C LEU A 96 5.54 -12.83 -18.07
N THR A 97 4.67 -11.85 -17.92
CA THR A 97 3.54 -11.96 -16.99
C THR A 97 2.57 -13.06 -17.39
N MET A 98 2.32 -13.25 -18.68
CA MET A 98 1.53 -14.38 -19.19
C MET A 98 2.20 -15.73 -18.93
N ASP A 99 3.52 -15.82 -19.07
CA ASP A 99 4.28 -17.02 -18.73
C ASP A 99 4.20 -17.34 -17.23
N ILE A 100 4.32 -16.33 -16.38
CA ILE A 100 4.12 -16.46 -14.92
C ILE A 100 2.71 -16.94 -14.62
N ARG A 101 1.70 -16.33 -15.23
CA ARG A 101 0.29 -16.71 -15.07
C ARG A 101 0.03 -18.15 -15.49
N ALA A 102 0.68 -18.61 -16.56
CA ALA A 102 0.63 -19.99 -17.01
C ALA A 102 1.41 -20.98 -16.12
N GLY A 103 2.09 -20.48 -15.08
CA GLY A 103 2.87 -21.29 -14.15
C GLY A 103 4.21 -21.78 -14.71
N LYS A 104 4.72 -21.14 -15.77
CA LYS A 104 6.06 -21.43 -16.27
C LYS A 104 7.12 -20.99 -15.26
N PRO A 105 8.21 -21.75 -15.11
CA PRO A 105 9.28 -21.38 -14.19
C PRO A 105 10.01 -20.12 -14.70
N LEU A 106 10.39 -19.23 -13.79
CA LEU A 106 11.29 -18.13 -14.10
C LEU A 106 12.67 -18.69 -14.46
N THR A 107 13.14 -18.36 -15.65
CA THR A 107 14.51 -18.64 -16.10
C THR A 107 15.28 -17.34 -16.26
N ARG A 108 16.60 -17.42 -16.12
CA ARG A 108 17.45 -16.24 -16.36
C ARG A 108 17.22 -15.68 -17.76
N TYR A 109 16.94 -14.40 -17.84
CA TYR A 109 16.61 -13.69 -19.08
C TYR A 109 17.17 -12.26 -19.08
N GLN A 110 17.63 -11.79 -20.22
CA GLN A 110 18.12 -10.41 -20.39
C GLN A 110 17.59 -9.86 -21.71
N GLY A 111 16.49 -9.12 -21.62
CA GLY A 111 15.87 -8.42 -22.74
C GLY A 111 16.06 -6.90 -22.65
N LYS A 112 15.29 -6.18 -23.45
CA LYS A 112 15.30 -4.70 -23.49
C LYS A 112 14.44 -4.10 -22.37
N GLU A 113 13.28 -4.71 -22.10
CA GLU A 113 12.30 -4.25 -21.10
C GLU A 113 12.38 -5.09 -19.83
N VAL A 114 12.75 -6.37 -19.95
CA VAL A 114 12.74 -7.35 -18.86
C VAL A 114 14.11 -7.93 -18.63
N GLN A 115 14.50 -8.01 -17.36
CA GLN A 115 15.65 -8.80 -16.91
C GLN A 115 15.23 -9.72 -15.75
N VAL A 116 15.57 -11.00 -15.86
CA VAL A 116 15.42 -11.98 -14.78
C VAL A 116 16.82 -12.47 -14.42
N LEU A 117 17.27 -12.13 -13.22
CA LEU A 117 18.65 -12.28 -12.77
C LEU A 117 18.72 -13.16 -11.52
N ASN A 118 19.89 -13.72 -11.26
CA ASN A 118 20.13 -14.44 -10.02
C ASN A 118 20.41 -13.47 -8.87
N LYS A 119 20.32 -13.94 -7.64
CA LYS A 119 20.49 -13.14 -6.44
C LYS A 119 21.86 -12.45 -6.33
N ASP A 120 22.91 -13.11 -6.78
CA ASP A 120 24.29 -12.61 -6.80
C ASP A 120 24.53 -11.53 -7.86
N GLU A 121 23.60 -11.37 -8.81
CA GLU A 121 23.66 -10.33 -9.84
C GLU A 121 23.01 -9.00 -9.38
N LEU A 122 22.37 -8.96 -8.19
CA LEU A 122 21.80 -7.73 -7.65
C LEU A 122 22.89 -6.69 -7.36
N THR A 123 22.75 -5.50 -7.95
CA THR A 123 23.68 -4.39 -7.74
C THR A 123 23.01 -3.21 -7.05
N THR A 124 23.82 -2.37 -6.41
CA THR A 124 23.33 -1.11 -5.84
C THR A 124 22.77 -0.17 -6.91
N GLY A 125 23.31 -0.24 -8.14
CA GLY A 125 22.79 0.50 -9.28
C GLY A 125 21.34 0.15 -9.63
N MET A 126 20.96 -1.12 -9.50
CA MET A 126 19.57 -1.55 -9.74
C MET A 126 18.61 -1.04 -8.66
N LEU A 127 19.06 -0.98 -7.40
CA LEU A 127 18.27 -0.41 -6.32
C LEU A 127 17.99 1.08 -6.56
N LEU A 128 19.01 1.85 -6.97
CA LEU A 128 18.86 3.27 -7.26
C LEU A 128 18.14 3.58 -8.58
N TRP A 129 18.16 2.62 -9.53
CA TRP A 129 17.48 2.75 -10.81
C TRP A 129 15.96 2.56 -10.70
N ALA A 130 15.49 1.74 -9.76
CA ALA A 130 14.09 1.41 -9.62
C ALA A 130 13.27 2.60 -9.08
N ASP A 131 12.18 2.92 -9.76
CA ASP A 131 11.18 3.83 -9.20
C ASP A 131 10.50 3.20 -8.00
N GLN A 132 10.28 1.88 -8.06
CA GLN A 132 9.73 1.11 -6.93
C GLN A 132 10.38 -0.26 -6.80
N ILE A 133 10.72 -0.61 -5.55
CA ILE A 133 11.18 -1.95 -5.18
C ILE A 133 10.02 -2.71 -4.55
N ILE A 134 9.76 -3.93 -5.01
CA ILE A 134 8.68 -4.80 -4.51
C ILE A 134 9.28 -6.08 -3.92
N CYS A 135 8.86 -6.44 -2.72
CA CYS A 135 9.28 -7.66 -2.03
C CYS A 135 8.10 -8.35 -1.35
N ALA A 136 8.32 -9.55 -0.80
CA ALA A 136 7.25 -10.32 -0.16
C ALA A 136 7.17 -10.04 1.36
N LYS A 137 8.32 -10.00 2.05
CA LYS A 137 8.39 -9.97 3.51
C LYS A 137 8.62 -8.57 4.07
N ASN A 138 8.03 -8.30 5.24
CA ASN A 138 8.26 -7.05 5.94
C ASN A 138 9.72 -6.86 6.38
N GLU A 139 10.42 -7.93 6.74
CA GLU A 139 11.84 -7.88 7.11
C GLU A 139 12.69 -7.40 5.93
N THR A 140 12.49 -7.98 4.75
CA THR A 140 13.16 -7.60 3.50
C THR A 140 12.83 -6.15 3.13
N ARG A 141 11.57 -5.75 3.25
CA ARG A 141 11.13 -4.37 3.03
C ARG A 141 11.86 -3.39 3.93
N ILE A 142 11.98 -3.68 5.23
CA ILE A 142 12.69 -2.82 6.19
C ILE A 142 14.17 -2.74 5.83
N ALA A 143 14.82 -3.87 5.55
CA ALA A 143 16.24 -3.92 5.19
C ALA A 143 16.52 -3.11 3.91
N LEU A 144 15.69 -3.28 2.86
CA LEU A 144 15.83 -2.54 1.61
C LEU A 144 15.59 -1.04 1.78
N ASN A 145 14.62 -0.63 2.59
CA ASN A 145 14.39 0.78 2.87
C ASN A 145 15.59 1.42 3.60
N ASN A 146 16.19 0.73 4.56
CA ASN A 146 17.39 1.20 5.22
C ASN A 146 18.59 1.27 4.26
N GLN A 147 18.79 0.23 3.45
CA GLN A 147 19.83 0.20 2.43
C GLN A 147 19.67 1.33 1.41
N MET A 148 18.46 1.61 0.96
CA MET A 148 18.20 2.73 0.05
C MET A 148 18.57 4.08 0.68
N ARG A 149 18.23 4.29 1.95
CA ARG A 149 18.60 5.52 2.66
C ARG A 149 20.11 5.66 2.80
N ASP A 150 20.81 4.57 3.12
CA ASP A 150 22.27 4.56 3.20
C ASP A 150 22.91 4.90 1.82
N LEU A 151 22.41 4.30 0.73
CA LEU A 151 22.86 4.59 -0.65
C LEU A 151 22.61 6.04 -1.06
N LEU A 152 21.54 6.65 -0.57
CA LEU A 152 21.21 8.06 -0.80
C LEU A 152 21.95 9.01 0.16
N GLY A 153 22.84 8.50 1.02
CA GLY A 153 23.59 9.29 2.00
C GLY A 153 22.73 9.84 3.13
N ARG A 154 21.59 9.23 3.42
CA ARG A 154 20.63 9.68 4.43
C ARG A 154 20.86 8.94 5.74
N SER A 155 21.26 9.66 6.77
CA SER A 155 21.51 9.11 8.11
C SER A 155 20.54 9.68 9.14
N GLY A 156 20.36 8.97 10.24
CA GLY A 156 19.47 9.39 11.33
C GLY A 156 17.98 9.21 11.01
N GLY A 157 17.14 10.14 11.46
CA GLY A 157 15.69 10.10 11.27
C GLY A 157 15.24 10.45 9.85
N PRO A 158 13.91 10.46 9.61
CA PRO A 158 13.34 10.91 8.35
C PRO A 158 13.71 12.36 8.05
N GLN A 159 13.97 12.66 6.78
CA GLN A 159 14.43 13.96 6.30
C GLN A 159 13.87 14.27 4.91
N ASP A 160 14.10 15.49 4.42
CA ASP A 160 13.63 15.96 3.12
C ASP A 160 14.08 15.04 1.99
N GLY A 161 13.16 14.78 1.06
CA GLY A 161 13.33 13.89 -0.06
C GLY A 161 13.21 12.40 0.30
N ASP A 162 13.03 12.01 1.57
CA ASP A 162 12.71 10.62 1.88
C ASP A 162 11.39 10.21 1.25
N LYS A 163 11.39 9.06 0.59
CA LYS A 163 10.20 8.43 0.04
C LYS A 163 9.45 7.70 1.15
N VAL A 164 8.18 8.03 1.32
CA VAL A 164 7.33 7.44 2.37
C VAL A 164 6.00 6.97 1.79
N ILE A 165 5.35 6.05 2.50
CA ILE A 165 4.03 5.51 2.16
C ILE A 165 3.07 5.68 3.34
N CYS A 166 1.86 6.17 3.05
CA CYS A 166 0.78 6.28 4.01
C CYS A 166 0.22 4.90 4.37
N LEU A 167 0.02 4.62 5.65
CA LEU A 167 -0.44 3.31 6.13
C LEU A 167 -1.91 3.29 6.53
N LYS A 168 -2.57 4.46 6.62
CA LYS A 168 -3.94 4.56 7.09
C LYS A 168 -4.69 5.69 6.38
N ASN A 169 -5.92 5.42 5.95
CA ASN A 169 -6.75 6.47 5.38
C ASN A 169 -6.98 7.60 6.39
N ASN A 170 -6.79 8.82 5.94
CA ASN A 170 -7.20 10.02 6.66
C ASN A 170 -8.17 10.82 5.77
N TRP A 171 -9.45 10.79 6.12
CA TRP A 171 -10.52 11.41 5.36
C TRP A 171 -10.72 12.91 5.69
N ASP A 172 -9.91 13.45 6.58
CA ASP A 172 -9.92 14.87 6.95
C ASP A 172 -8.81 15.63 6.22
N ILE A 173 -7.92 14.90 5.52
CA ILE A 173 -6.81 15.43 4.73
C ILE A 173 -7.07 15.21 3.25
N TYR A 174 -7.04 16.29 2.50
CA TYR A 174 -7.21 16.31 1.05
C TYR A 174 -6.04 17.03 0.38
N SER A 175 -5.68 16.59 -0.82
CA SER A 175 -4.75 17.32 -1.67
C SER A 175 -5.38 18.60 -2.21
N VAL A 176 -4.58 19.43 -2.87
CA VAL A 176 -5.04 20.64 -3.57
C VAL A 176 -6.12 20.34 -4.61
N ASN A 177 -6.16 19.10 -5.13
CA ASN A 177 -7.13 18.63 -6.14
C ASN A 177 -8.28 17.82 -5.52
N ASP A 178 -8.57 17.98 -4.23
CA ASP A 178 -9.64 17.28 -3.51
C ASP A 178 -9.51 15.75 -3.44
N ASN A 179 -8.30 15.20 -3.61
CA ASN A 179 -8.04 13.79 -3.42
C ASN A 179 -7.74 13.49 -1.95
N PRO A 180 -8.46 12.55 -1.29
CA PRO A 180 -8.21 12.22 0.09
C PRO A 180 -6.88 11.48 0.28
N LEU A 181 -6.24 11.66 1.44
CA LEU A 181 -5.06 10.90 1.83
C LEU A 181 -5.46 9.47 2.18
N VAL A 182 -5.11 8.52 1.32
CA VAL A 182 -5.49 7.12 1.49
C VAL A 182 -4.29 6.20 1.81
N ASN A 183 -4.58 5.07 2.42
CA ASN A 183 -3.61 4.00 2.63
C ASN A 183 -3.02 3.55 1.28
N GLY A 184 -1.70 3.52 1.21
CA GLY A 184 -0.97 3.19 -0.02
C GLY A 184 -0.48 4.41 -0.79
N THR A 185 -0.92 5.66 -0.47
CA THR A 185 -0.37 6.86 -1.10
C THR A 185 1.12 6.97 -0.82
N ILE A 186 1.92 6.97 -1.87
CA ILE A 186 3.38 7.10 -1.83
C ILE A 186 3.75 8.53 -2.22
N GLY A 187 4.83 9.05 -1.64
CA GLY A 187 5.32 10.38 -1.97
C GLY A 187 6.58 10.73 -1.21
N TYR A 188 6.89 12.01 -1.19
CA TYR A 188 8.16 12.54 -0.68
C TYR A 188 7.95 13.60 0.39
N LEU A 189 8.83 13.58 1.38
CA LEU A 189 8.89 14.58 2.44
C LEU A 189 9.59 15.84 1.95
N LYS A 190 9.05 17.01 2.32
CA LYS A 190 9.64 18.32 2.05
C LYS A 190 9.47 19.23 3.25
N ASP A 191 10.45 20.12 3.45
CA ASP A 191 10.44 21.10 4.57
C ASP A 191 10.21 20.43 5.93
N SER A 192 10.87 19.28 6.15
CA SER A 192 10.65 18.42 7.31
C SER A 192 11.40 18.91 8.56
N PHE A 193 10.73 18.85 9.69
CA PHE A 193 11.37 19.09 10.99
C PHE A 193 10.79 18.17 12.08
N SER A 194 11.61 17.92 13.09
CA SER A 194 11.21 17.08 14.22
C SER A 194 10.66 17.94 15.34
N THR A 195 9.53 17.51 15.89
CA THR A 195 8.89 18.11 17.07
C THR A 195 8.41 16.99 18.00
N TYR A 196 7.67 17.35 19.05
CA TYR A 196 7.10 16.37 19.96
C TYR A 196 5.80 16.86 20.60
N ILE A 197 5.00 15.90 21.06
CA ILE A 197 3.81 16.14 21.85
C ILE A 197 4.02 15.53 23.23
N ASN A 198 3.83 16.34 24.28
CA ASN A 198 3.83 15.83 25.65
C ASN A 198 2.44 15.28 26.00
N LEU A 199 2.38 13.97 26.26
CA LEU A 199 1.17 13.27 26.66
C LEU A 199 1.17 13.15 28.20
N PRO A 200 0.18 13.73 28.89
CA PRO A 200 0.09 13.58 30.34
C PRO A 200 -0.39 12.17 30.70
N ARG A 201 -0.09 11.73 31.94
CA ARG A 201 -0.42 10.39 32.46
C ARG A 201 -1.88 9.95 32.28
N GLN A 202 -2.82 10.91 32.21
CA GLN A 202 -4.25 10.61 32.03
C GLN A 202 -4.57 10.09 30.61
N ILE A 203 -3.72 10.45 29.64
CA ILE A 203 -3.89 10.11 28.23
C ILE A 203 -3.16 8.80 27.91
N THR A 204 -2.02 8.53 28.52
CA THR A 204 -1.24 7.31 28.26
C THR A 204 -1.92 6.04 28.78
N SER A 205 -1.64 4.91 28.16
CA SER A 205 -2.22 3.62 28.53
C SER A 205 -1.67 3.09 29.84
N ASP A 206 -0.36 3.36 30.09
CA ASP A 206 0.39 2.92 31.26
C ASP A 206 0.33 3.90 32.45
N GLY A 207 -0.35 5.05 32.26
CA GLY A 207 -0.45 6.07 33.29
C GLY A 207 0.84 6.85 33.58
N GLN A 208 1.86 6.73 32.71
CA GLN A 208 3.10 7.50 32.80
C GLN A 208 3.14 8.61 31.75
N PRO A 209 3.66 9.82 32.06
CA PRO A 209 3.84 10.87 31.06
C PRO A 209 4.74 10.34 29.92
N LYS A 210 4.35 10.63 28.68
CA LYS A 210 5.10 10.20 27.49
C LYS A 210 5.39 11.38 26.57
N LYS A 211 6.60 11.40 26.02
CA LYS A 211 6.98 12.29 24.93
C LYS A 211 6.81 11.52 23.62
N LEU A 212 5.90 11.97 22.77
CA LEU A 212 5.66 11.40 21.44
C LEU A 212 6.43 12.20 20.41
N ASP A 213 7.39 11.59 19.76
CA ASP A 213 8.18 12.25 18.70
C ASP A 213 7.38 12.31 17.39
N ILE A 214 7.29 13.51 16.85
CA ILE A 214 6.53 13.86 15.64
C ILE A 214 7.50 14.32 14.57
N LEU A 215 7.27 13.89 13.34
CA LEU A 215 7.80 14.50 12.14
C LEU A 215 6.73 15.39 11.52
N THR A 216 6.99 16.68 11.42
CA THR A 216 6.16 17.61 10.66
C THR A 216 6.83 17.83 9.31
N ALA A 217 6.10 17.61 8.22
CA ALA A 217 6.62 17.78 6.87
C ALA A 217 5.50 18.08 5.88
N ASN A 218 5.82 18.78 4.80
CA ASN A 218 4.96 18.83 3.63
C ASN A 218 5.06 17.48 2.89
N PHE A 219 3.92 16.90 2.51
CA PHE A 219 3.86 15.61 1.82
C PHE A 219 3.33 15.79 0.40
N ILE A 220 4.17 15.45 -0.57
CA ILE A 220 3.82 15.48 -2.00
C ILE A 220 3.85 14.05 -2.53
N SER A 221 2.74 13.59 -3.10
CA SER A 221 2.67 12.24 -3.66
C SER A 221 3.56 12.08 -4.91
N ASP A 222 3.84 10.86 -5.28
CA ASP A 222 4.54 10.51 -6.53
C ASP A 222 3.72 10.86 -7.80
N THR A 223 2.43 11.12 -7.64
CA THR A 223 1.54 11.68 -8.68
C THR A 223 1.40 13.21 -8.60
N GLU A 224 2.33 13.88 -7.91
CA GLU A 224 2.38 15.35 -7.76
C GLU A 224 1.20 15.97 -6.98
N GLU A 225 0.46 15.18 -6.20
CA GLU A 225 -0.59 15.69 -5.32
C GLU A 225 0.01 16.25 -4.03
N ASP A 226 -0.25 17.52 -3.76
CA ASP A 226 0.22 18.20 -2.53
C ASP A 226 -0.85 18.09 -1.43
N TYR A 227 -0.51 17.40 -0.35
CA TYR A 227 -1.36 17.21 0.84
C TYR A 227 -1.05 18.22 1.95
N GLY A 228 -0.14 19.15 1.71
CA GLY A 228 0.27 20.14 2.70
C GLY A 228 1.07 19.57 3.86
N ILE A 229 1.05 20.30 4.96
CA ILE A 229 1.84 19.97 6.16
C ILE A 229 1.11 18.90 6.98
N LEU A 230 1.77 17.77 7.19
CA LEU A 230 1.28 16.65 7.98
C LEU A 230 2.13 16.45 9.25
N ASN A 231 1.48 15.94 10.29
CA ASN A 231 2.15 15.49 11.51
C ASN A 231 2.18 13.97 11.53
N MET A 232 3.36 13.39 11.38
CA MET A 232 3.57 11.95 11.22
C MET A 232 4.20 11.34 12.47
N ASP A 233 3.87 10.09 12.76
CA ASP A 233 4.53 9.31 13.82
C ASP A 233 5.99 9.02 13.41
N LYS A 234 6.92 9.80 13.97
CA LYS A 234 8.35 9.69 13.64
C LYS A 234 8.93 8.33 14.00
N GLN A 235 8.49 7.76 15.15
CA GLN A 235 8.96 6.45 15.58
C GLN A 235 8.51 5.36 14.59
N LEU A 236 7.26 5.41 14.12
CA LEU A 236 6.76 4.45 13.14
C LEU A 236 7.56 4.50 11.84
N ILE A 237 7.88 5.69 11.32
CA ILE A 237 8.70 5.81 10.11
C ILE A 237 10.08 5.20 10.34
N THR A 238 10.70 5.48 11.47
CA THR A 238 12.10 5.10 11.75
C THR A 238 12.26 3.62 12.07
N THR A 239 11.34 3.06 12.87
CA THR A 239 11.49 1.72 13.46
C THR A 239 10.49 0.70 12.94
N GLY A 240 9.44 1.13 12.24
CA GLY A 240 8.31 0.29 11.86
C GLY A 240 7.34 -0.02 13.02
N VAL A 241 7.59 0.53 14.21
CA VAL A 241 6.75 0.32 15.40
C VAL A 241 6.08 1.64 15.78
N PRO A 242 4.74 1.68 15.90
CA PRO A 242 4.02 2.90 16.28
C PRO A 242 4.50 3.49 17.62
N GLY A 243 4.69 4.81 17.63
CA GLY A 243 4.97 5.56 18.84
C GLY A 243 3.79 5.60 19.81
N LEU A 244 2.58 5.45 19.27
CA LEU A 244 1.33 5.35 20.04
C LEU A 244 0.81 3.92 20.06
N ASP A 245 0.55 3.41 21.24
CA ASP A 245 -0.29 2.22 21.39
C ASP A 245 -1.78 2.57 21.15
N TRP A 246 -2.59 1.54 20.85
CA TRP A 246 -4.00 1.74 20.49
C TRP A 246 -4.84 2.37 21.64
N LYS A 247 -4.53 2.05 22.91
CA LYS A 247 -5.27 2.61 24.07
C LYS A 247 -4.97 4.08 24.26
N THR A 248 -3.71 4.47 24.08
CA THR A 248 -3.29 5.88 24.14
C THR A 248 -3.92 6.66 22.99
N SER A 249 -3.86 6.14 21.76
CA SER A 249 -4.51 6.74 20.59
C SER A 249 -6.02 6.91 20.80
N TYR A 250 -6.69 5.90 21.35
CA TYR A 250 -8.10 5.95 21.69
C TYR A 250 -8.43 7.05 22.71
N LYS A 251 -7.63 7.15 23.81
CA LYS A 251 -7.81 8.22 24.81
C LYS A 251 -7.55 9.61 24.23
N MET A 252 -6.58 9.75 23.31
CA MET A 252 -6.34 11.01 22.60
C MET A 252 -7.56 11.42 21.77
N GLY A 253 -8.12 10.52 21.00
CA GLY A 253 -9.30 10.77 20.15
C GLY A 253 -10.55 11.21 20.95
N ARG A 254 -10.65 10.81 22.23
CA ARG A 254 -11.73 11.24 23.15
C ARG A 254 -11.45 12.55 23.88
N ASN A 255 -10.30 13.14 23.70
CA ASN A 255 -9.91 14.34 24.42
C ASN A 255 -9.76 15.49 23.43
N TRP A 256 -10.62 16.51 23.57
CA TRP A 256 -10.66 17.68 22.68
C TRP A 256 -9.31 18.42 22.54
N ARG A 257 -8.40 18.29 23.52
CA ARG A 257 -7.06 18.89 23.48
C ARG A 257 -6.06 18.06 22.66
N PHE A 258 -6.35 16.79 22.37
CA PHE A 258 -5.41 15.83 21.77
C PHE A 258 -5.97 15.14 20.52
N GLN A 259 -7.27 15.20 20.24
CA GLN A 259 -7.88 14.50 19.08
C GLN A 259 -7.22 14.91 17.75
N ASP A 260 -6.94 16.21 17.57
CA ASP A 260 -6.32 16.75 16.36
C ASP A 260 -4.78 16.61 16.36
N LYS A 261 -4.23 15.93 17.37
CA LYS A 261 -2.78 15.71 17.53
C LYS A 261 -2.38 14.24 17.35
N ILE A 262 -3.31 13.39 16.94
CA ILE A 262 -2.99 12.00 16.61
C ILE A 262 -2.21 12.03 15.30
N PRO A 263 -0.95 11.56 15.28
CA PRO A 263 -0.14 11.64 14.09
C PRO A 263 -0.58 10.66 13.00
N ASP A 264 -0.38 11.05 11.77
CA ASP A 264 -0.56 10.19 10.61
C ASP A 264 0.47 9.07 10.60
N GLN A 265 0.07 7.92 10.07
CA GLN A 265 0.89 6.73 10.05
C GLN A 265 1.58 6.56 8.70
N PHE A 266 2.89 6.71 8.70
CA PHE A 266 3.75 6.54 7.52
C PHE A 266 4.91 5.59 7.83
N THR A 267 5.51 5.03 6.78
CA THR A 267 6.79 4.32 6.82
C THR A 267 7.59 4.65 5.57
N TYR A 268 8.88 4.30 5.53
CA TYR A 268 9.66 4.46 4.30
C TYR A 268 9.03 3.65 3.16
N GLY A 269 9.05 4.22 1.96
CA GLY A 269 8.36 3.75 0.77
C GLY A 269 9.25 3.38 -0.41
N TYR A 270 10.59 3.35 -0.27
CA TYR A 270 11.50 2.91 -1.34
C TYR A 270 11.27 1.46 -1.75
N ALA A 271 11.05 0.59 -0.77
CA ALA A 271 10.61 -0.77 -0.95
C ALA A 271 9.26 -0.98 -0.24
N ILE A 272 8.35 -1.67 -0.90
CA ILE A 272 7.01 -2.01 -0.40
C ILE A 272 6.71 -3.49 -0.59
N THR A 273 5.73 -3.99 0.15
CA THR A 273 5.24 -5.36 -0.09
C THR A 273 4.31 -5.38 -1.30
N CYS A 274 4.26 -6.52 -2.01
CA CYS A 274 3.43 -6.68 -3.19
C CYS A 274 1.94 -6.33 -2.94
N HIS A 275 1.37 -6.67 -1.79
CA HIS A 275 0.01 -6.25 -1.44
C HIS A 275 -0.17 -4.73 -1.39
N LYS A 276 0.89 -3.99 -1.04
CA LYS A 276 0.85 -2.52 -1.01
C LYS A 276 1.04 -1.88 -2.37
N SER A 277 1.52 -2.64 -3.37
CA SER A 277 1.70 -2.17 -4.74
C SER A 277 0.45 -2.33 -5.61
N GLN A 278 -0.57 -3.07 -5.14
CA GLN A 278 -1.80 -3.27 -5.91
C GLN A 278 -2.50 -1.94 -6.18
N GLY A 279 -3.01 -1.77 -7.39
CA GLY A 279 -3.61 -0.51 -7.87
C GLY A 279 -2.62 0.59 -8.22
N SER A 280 -1.31 0.36 -8.09
CA SER A 280 -0.26 1.31 -8.50
C SER A 280 0.59 0.74 -9.63
N GLU A 281 1.26 1.63 -10.38
CA GLU A 281 2.13 1.31 -11.49
C GLU A 281 3.33 2.26 -11.51
N TRP A 282 4.51 1.79 -11.93
CA TRP A 282 5.74 2.57 -12.04
C TRP A 282 6.48 2.24 -13.32
N ASP A 283 7.21 3.20 -13.85
CA ASP A 283 7.99 3.02 -15.08
C ASP A 283 9.03 1.91 -14.93
N ASN A 284 9.79 1.93 -13.82
CA ASN A 284 10.89 1.01 -13.57
C ASN A 284 10.67 0.25 -12.24
N VAL A 285 10.44 -1.03 -12.30
CA VAL A 285 10.18 -1.87 -11.12
C VAL A 285 11.28 -2.89 -10.92
N LEU A 286 11.74 -2.98 -9.67
CA LEU A 286 12.64 -4.04 -9.21
C LEU A 286 11.86 -4.97 -8.27
N VAL A 287 11.73 -6.24 -8.66
CA VAL A 287 11.09 -7.27 -7.86
C VAL A 287 12.15 -8.15 -7.21
N ILE A 288 12.13 -8.26 -5.89
CA ILE A 288 12.95 -9.23 -5.15
C ILE A 288 12.08 -10.45 -4.87
N GLU A 289 12.28 -11.51 -5.67
CA GLU A 289 11.58 -12.76 -5.46
C GLU A 289 12.12 -13.48 -4.23
N GLU A 290 11.23 -13.86 -3.35
CA GLU A 290 11.53 -14.59 -2.12
C GLU A 290 10.83 -15.94 -2.12
N GLY A 291 11.25 -16.88 -1.27
CA GLY A 291 10.55 -18.15 -1.08
C GLY A 291 9.20 -18.03 -0.35
N PHE A 292 8.51 -16.91 -0.50
CA PHE A 292 7.23 -16.60 0.14
C PHE A 292 6.32 -15.83 -0.86
N PRO A 293 5.01 -16.13 -0.93
CA PRO A 293 4.28 -17.22 -0.22
C PRO A 293 4.82 -18.61 -0.55
N PHE A 294 4.65 -19.58 0.38
CA PHE A 294 5.21 -20.93 0.20
C PHE A 294 4.40 -21.79 -0.77
N GLU A 295 3.07 -21.60 -0.82
CA GLU A 295 2.19 -22.32 -1.72
C GLU A 295 2.42 -21.86 -3.16
N LYS A 296 2.55 -22.83 -4.07
CA LYS A 296 2.91 -22.60 -5.48
C LYS A 296 1.94 -21.64 -6.18
N GLU A 297 0.65 -21.79 -5.96
CA GLU A 297 -0.37 -20.94 -6.58
C GLU A 297 -0.33 -19.52 -6.06
N GLU A 298 -0.21 -19.33 -4.75
CA GLU A 298 -0.07 -18.01 -4.14
C GLU A 298 1.23 -17.33 -4.56
N HIS A 299 2.32 -18.09 -4.67
CA HIS A 299 3.59 -17.54 -5.14
C HIS A 299 3.49 -17.06 -6.59
N LYS A 300 2.80 -17.81 -7.42
CA LYS A 300 2.50 -17.44 -8.81
C LYS A 300 1.70 -16.14 -8.88
N GLN A 301 0.61 -16.04 -8.11
CA GLN A 301 -0.20 -14.83 -8.02
C GLN A 301 0.60 -13.63 -7.48
N TRP A 302 1.44 -13.87 -6.47
CA TRP A 302 2.33 -12.86 -5.92
C TRP A 302 3.30 -12.32 -6.99
N LEU A 303 3.97 -13.22 -7.71
CA LEU A 303 4.93 -12.86 -8.72
C LEU A 303 4.28 -12.15 -9.91
N TYR A 304 3.13 -12.65 -10.35
CA TYR A 304 2.31 -12.02 -11.39
C TYR A 304 1.90 -10.60 -10.97
N THR A 305 1.34 -10.44 -9.77
CA THR A 305 0.95 -9.13 -9.24
C THR A 305 2.13 -8.16 -9.18
N ALA A 306 3.28 -8.62 -8.72
CA ALA A 306 4.49 -7.78 -8.63
C ALA A 306 5.00 -7.38 -10.02
N ALA A 307 5.04 -8.31 -10.96
CA ALA A 307 5.53 -8.06 -12.32
C ALA A 307 4.62 -7.12 -13.13
N THR A 308 3.31 -7.20 -12.93
CA THR A 308 2.33 -6.32 -13.59
C THR A 308 2.36 -4.87 -13.05
N ARG A 309 3.21 -4.54 -12.09
CA ARG A 309 3.39 -3.14 -11.62
C ARG A 309 4.35 -2.33 -12.48
N ALA A 310 5.05 -2.97 -13.42
CA ALA A 310 6.01 -2.31 -14.29
C ALA A 310 5.35 -1.83 -15.59
N ALA A 311 5.44 -0.53 -15.86
CA ALA A 311 4.94 0.06 -17.10
C ALA A 311 5.95 0.00 -18.25
N LYS A 312 7.26 0.21 -17.98
CA LYS A 312 8.29 0.30 -19.02
C LYS A 312 9.40 -0.72 -18.87
N LYS A 313 9.90 -0.94 -17.65
CA LYS A 313 11.03 -1.85 -17.41
C LYS A 313 10.85 -2.62 -16.10
N LEU A 314 11.18 -3.90 -16.18
CA LEU A 314 11.07 -4.84 -15.08
C LEU A 314 12.39 -5.58 -14.86
N VAL A 315 12.89 -5.53 -13.64
CA VAL A 315 13.99 -6.39 -13.19
C VAL A 315 13.46 -7.32 -12.10
N ILE A 316 13.64 -8.62 -12.27
CA ILE A 316 13.30 -9.61 -11.24
C ILE A 316 14.60 -10.26 -10.75
N ILE A 317 14.89 -10.13 -9.47
CA ILE A 317 15.93 -10.90 -8.79
C ILE A 317 15.26 -12.15 -8.27
N ARG A 318 15.51 -13.28 -8.93
CA ARG A 318 14.86 -14.54 -8.60
C ARG A 318 15.45 -15.17 -7.33
N LYS A 319 14.61 -15.91 -6.64
CA LYS A 319 15.09 -16.83 -5.59
C LYS A 319 15.93 -17.95 -6.24
N ASP A 320 16.91 -18.43 -5.52
CA ASP A 320 17.74 -19.58 -5.92
C ASP A 320 16.90 -20.86 -6.06
#